data_acf26fadda688805f059b749982be0a7
#
_entry.id   acf26fadda688805f059b749982be0a7
#
_cell.length_a   1.000
_cell.length_b   1.000
_cell.length_c   1.000
_cell.angle_alpha   90.00
_cell.angle_beta   90.00
_cell.angle_gamma   90.00
#
_symmetry.space_group_name_H-M   'P 1'
#
loop_
_entity.id
_entity.type
_entity.pdbx_description
1 polymer ?
#
loop_
_entity_poly.entity_id
_entity_poly.type
_entity_poly.pdbx_seq_one_letter_code
_entity_poly.pdbx_strand_id
1 'polypeptide(L)' 'MSVAGMRVLIVGGGGREHAIAIGLSRSPSVGSIHTSPGNAGTRSLGVNHDIGPSEIDGLVELAIEIQADLVVIGPEAPLV' A
#
# COMPACT_ATOMS: atom_id res chain seq x y z
N MET A 1 -8.31 2.54 25.19
CA MET A 1 -7.28 2.89 24.23
C MET A 1 -7.84 2.81 22.81
N SER A 2 -7.76 3.86 22.14
CA SER A 2 -8.26 3.82 20.79
C SER A 2 -7.20 3.17 19.91
N VAL A 3 -7.64 2.26 19.14
CA VAL A 3 -6.81 1.66 18.13
C VAL A 3 -6.88 2.58 16.93
N ALA A 4 -5.87 3.36 16.77
CA ALA A 4 -5.69 3.97 15.47
C ALA A 4 -5.57 2.80 14.51
N GLY A 5 -6.36 2.68 13.54
CA GLY A 5 -6.28 1.55 12.63
C GLY A 5 -4.90 1.37 12.05
N MET A 6 -4.61 0.17 11.56
CA MET A 6 -3.31 -0.12 10.96
C MET A 6 -3.05 0.77 9.76
N ARG A 7 -1.81 1.17 9.62
CA ARG A 7 -1.33 1.85 8.41
C ARG A 7 -0.72 0.82 7.50
N VAL A 8 -1.29 0.66 6.32
CA VAL A 8 -0.88 -0.38 5.39
C VAL A 8 -0.24 0.25 4.17
N LEU A 9 0.90 -0.28 3.75
CA LEU A 9 1.55 0.09 2.51
C LEU A 9 1.47 -1.10 1.55
N ILE A 10 0.88 -0.87 0.39
CA ILE A 10 0.79 -1.88 -0.67
C ILE A 10 1.78 -1.47 -1.75
N VAL A 11 2.64 -2.40 -2.16
CA VAL A 11 3.63 -2.16 -3.20
C VAL A 11 3.17 -2.81 -4.49
N GLY A 12 2.97 -2.00 -5.49
CA GLY A 12 2.52 -2.44 -6.80
C GLY A 12 1.48 -1.49 -7.39
N GLY A 13 1.08 -1.72 -8.61
CA GLY A 13 0.15 -0.82 -9.30
C GLY A 13 -0.86 -1.53 -10.19
N GLY A 14 -1.00 -2.83 -10.07
CA GLY A 14 -1.90 -3.60 -10.92
C GLY A 14 -3.27 -3.81 -10.30
N GLY A 15 -4.10 -4.55 -11.02
CA GLY A 15 -5.46 -4.86 -10.57
C GLY A 15 -5.48 -5.67 -9.29
N ARG A 16 -4.45 -6.48 -9.04
CA ARG A 16 -4.36 -7.28 -7.83
C ARG A 16 -4.17 -6.40 -6.61
N GLU A 17 -3.36 -5.36 -6.72
CA GLU A 17 -3.17 -4.40 -5.64
C GLU A 17 -4.44 -3.61 -5.38
N HIS A 18 -5.18 -3.29 -6.43
CA HIS A 18 -6.49 -2.65 -6.27
C HIS A 18 -7.44 -3.56 -5.51
N ALA A 19 -7.48 -4.85 -5.86
CA ALA A 19 -8.34 -5.80 -5.16
C ALA A 19 -7.96 -5.94 -3.68
N ILE A 20 -6.65 -5.96 -3.38
CA ILE A 20 -6.18 -6.01 -2.01
C ILE A 20 -6.63 -4.76 -1.26
N ALA A 21 -6.50 -3.60 -1.88
CA ALA A 21 -6.89 -2.34 -1.26
C ALA A 21 -8.40 -2.31 -0.96
N ILE A 22 -9.22 -2.83 -1.88
CA ILE A 22 -10.66 -2.91 -1.64
C ILE A 22 -10.95 -3.76 -0.40
N GLY A 23 -10.32 -4.94 -0.32
CA GLY A 23 -10.50 -5.81 0.84
C GLY A 23 -10.09 -5.14 2.13
N LEU A 24 -8.94 -4.48 2.12
CA LEU A 24 -8.45 -3.79 3.32
C LEU A 24 -9.34 -2.62 3.71
N SER A 25 -9.90 -1.91 2.72
CA SER A 25 -10.74 -0.75 3.01
C SER A 25 -12.02 -1.12 3.76
N ARG A 26 -12.39 -2.38 3.70
CA ARG A 26 -13.58 -2.88 4.38
C ARG A 26 -13.28 -3.39 5.79
N SER A 27 -12.03 -3.44 6.16
CA SER A 27 -11.63 -3.95 7.46
C SER A 27 -11.67 -2.84 8.50
N PRO A 28 -12.36 -3.03 9.63
CA PRO A 28 -12.37 -2.01 10.67
C PRO A 28 -11.02 -1.86 11.37
N SER A 29 -10.10 -2.80 11.15
CA SER A 29 -8.77 -2.73 11.73
C SER A 29 -7.81 -1.86 10.92
N VAL A 30 -8.19 -1.48 9.70
CA VAL A 30 -7.32 -0.69 8.84
C VAL A 30 -7.70 0.78 8.94
N GLY A 31 -6.73 1.62 9.27
CA GLY A 31 -6.95 3.05 9.42
C GLY A 31 -6.58 3.83 8.17
N SER A 32 -5.53 3.42 7.47
CA SER A 32 -5.13 4.11 6.25
C SER A 32 -4.47 3.13 5.29
N ILE A 33 -4.63 3.40 4.00
CA ILE A 33 -4.07 2.59 2.94
C ILE A 33 -3.21 3.49 2.07
N HIS A 34 -1.96 3.09 1.90
CA HIS A 34 -1.02 3.75 1.00
C HIS A 34 -0.61 2.72 -0.05
N THR A 35 -0.49 3.16 -1.28
CA THR A 35 -0.09 2.26 -2.37
C THR A 35 1.00 2.94 -3.18
N SER A 36 1.99 2.19 -3.59
CA SER A 36 3.09 2.75 -4.38
C SER A 36 3.49 1.76 -5.48
N PRO A 37 3.40 2.16 -6.73
CA PRO A 37 2.91 3.44 -7.24
C PRO A 37 1.40 3.57 -7.26
N GLY A 38 0.67 2.45 -7.18
CA GLY A 38 -0.77 2.46 -7.21
C GLY A 38 -1.34 2.71 -8.59
N ASN A 39 -2.65 2.91 -8.64
CA ASN A 39 -3.37 3.20 -9.87
C ASN A 39 -4.61 4.03 -9.53
N ALA A 40 -5.46 4.27 -10.52
CA ALA A 40 -6.65 5.10 -10.30
C ALA A 40 -7.60 4.47 -9.27
N GLY A 41 -7.70 3.15 -9.27
CA GLY A 41 -8.56 2.45 -8.30
C GLY A 41 -8.04 2.59 -6.87
N THR A 42 -6.74 2.43 -6.66
CA THR A 42 -6.17 2.54 -5.31
C THR A 42 -6.19 3.98 -4.83
N ARG A 43 -6.14 4.96 -5.75
CA ARG A 43 -6.22 6.37 -5.38
C ARG A 43 -7.55 6.69 -4.70
N SER A 44 -8.63 6.06 -5.13
CA SER A 44 -9.94 6.35 -4.53
C SER A 44 -10.08 5.72 -3.14
N LEU A 45 -9.19 4.80 -2.77
CA LEU A 45 -9.24 4.11 -1.49
C LEU A 45 -8.20 4.60 -0.48
N GLY A 46 -7.25 5.41 -0.93
CA GLY A 46 -6.20 5.90 -0.05
C GLY A 46 -5.25 6.82 -0.79
N VAL A 47 -3.99 6.78 -0.42
CA VAL A 47 -2.97 7.67 -0.97
C VAL A 47 -2.02 6.88 -1.85
N ASN A 48 -1.82 7.33 -3.07
CA ASN A 48 -0.79 6.76 -3.94
C ASN A 48 0.50 7.55 -3.79
N HIS A 49 1.62 6.84 -3.87
CA HIS A 49 2.96 7.44 -3.84
C HIS A 49 3.68 7.09 -5.12
N ASP A 50 4.58 7.95 -5.54
CA ASP A 50 5.24 7.81 -6.83
C ASP A 50 6.60 7.12 -6.69
N ILE A 51 6.59 5.92 -6.14
CA ILE A 51 7.81 5.12 -5.97
C ILE A 51 7.56 3.77 -6.60
N GLY A 52 8.41 3.38 -7.54
CA GLY A 52 8.25 2.12 -8.25
C GLY A 52 8.58 0.92 -7.39
N PRO A 53 8.08 -0.26 -7.75
CA PRO A 53 8.24 -1.46 -6.92
C PRO A 53 9.67 -1.98 -6.86
N SER A 54 10.54 -1.52 -7.75
CA SER A 54 11.96 -1.90 -7.71
C SER A 54 12.81 -0.89 -6.95
N GLU A 55 12.25 0.22 -6.51
CA GLU A 55 12.99 1.25 -5.78
C GLU A 55 12.97 0.95 -4.30
N ILE A 56 13.74 -0.06 -3.90
CA ILE A 56 13.69 -0.62 -2.56
C ILE A 56 13.99 0.43 -1.49
N ASP A 57 15.04 1.22 -1.69
CA ASP A 57 15.42 2.22 -0.70
C ASP A 57 14.32 3.25 -0.49
N GLY A 58 13.70 3.69 -1.58
CA GLY A 58 12.59 4.63 -1.50
C GLY A 58 11.38 4.05 -0.80
N LEU A 59 11.10 2.77 -1.04
CA LEU A 59 9.98 2.10 -0.39
C LEU A 59 10.22 1.92 1.11
N VAL A 60 11.44 1.60 1.50
CA VAL A 60 11.78 1.49 2.92
C VAL A 60 11.61 2.84 3.60
N GLU A 61 12.11 3.91 2.99
CA GLU A 61 11.95 5.24 3.54
C GLU A 61 10.48 5.62 3.67
N LEU A 62 9.68 5.30 2.65
CA LEU A 62 8.26 5.57 2.69
C LEU A 62 7.58 4.82 3.83
N ALA A 63 7.89 3.53 3.98
CA ALA A 63 7.29 2.72 5.04
C ALA A 63 7.61 3.30 6.42
N ILE A 64 8.82 3.79 6.60
CA ILE A 64 9.21 4.43 7.85
C ILE A 64 8.47 5.75 8.04
N GLU A 65 8.40 6.55 6.98
CA GLU A 65 7.80 7.88 7.04
C GLU A 65 6.31 7.80 7.40
N ILE A 66 5.58 6.87 6.78
CA ILE A 66 4.17 6.71 7.08
C ILE A 66 3.92 5.84 8.32
N GLN A 67 4.97 5.30 8.90
CA GLN A 67 4.88 4.39 10.04
C GLN A 67 4.00 3.20 9.73
N ALA A 68 4.29 2.53 8.63
CA ALA A 68 3.49 1.40 8.18
C ALA A 68 3.55 0.25 9.20
N ASP A 69 2.39 -0.26 9.53
CA ASP A 69 2.29 -1.42 10.41
C ASP A 69 2.36 -2.71 9.61
N LEU A 70 2.00 -2.65 8.32
CA LEU A 70 2.01 -3.80 7.45
C LEU A 70 2.40 -3.35 6.05
N VAL A 71 3.29 -4.11 5.43
CA VAL A 71 3.67 -3.87 4.03
C VAL A 71 3.29 -5.11 3.24
N VAL A 72 2.48 -4.91 2.21
CA VAL A 72 2.05 -5.98 1.31
C VAL A 72 2.73 -5.77 -0.02
N ILE A 73 3.48 -6.74 -0.47
CA ILE A 73 4.17 -6.65 -1.75
C ILE A 73 3.38 -7.43 -2.78
N GLY A 74 3.00 -6.75 -3.84
CA GLY A 74 2.24 -7.36 -4.91
C GLY A 74 3.05 -8.44 -5.59
N PRO A 75 2.41 -9.53 -5.97
CA PRO A 75 3.11 -10.68 -6.53
C PRO A 75 3.53 -10.51 -7.97
N GLU A 76 3.19 -9.43 -8.61
CA GLU A 76 3.75 -9.22 -9.93
C GLU A 76 5.07 -8.51 -9.88
N ALA A 77 5.89 -8.83 -8.91
CA ALA A 77 7.28 -8.49 -8.99
C ALA A 77 7.76 -9.00 -10.34
N PRO A 78 8.33 -8.15 -11.16
CA PRO A 78 8.71 -8.59 -12.48
C PRO A 78 9.71 -9.73 -12.36
N LEU A 79 9.29 -10.83 -12.87
CA LEU A 79 10.16 -11.96 -12.98
C LEU A 79 10.96 -11.77 -14.24
N VAL A 80 11.97 -11.06 -14.17
CA VAL A 80 12.76 -10.92 -15.36
C VAL A 80 14.10 -11.48 -15.13
#